data_7ef300e13c0e1f78cc6b528d53379496
#
_entry.id   7ef300e13c0e1f78cc6b528d53379496
#
_cell.length_a   1.000
_cell.length_b   1.000
_cell.length_c   1.000
_cell.angle_alpha   90.00
_cell.angle_beta   90.00
_cell.angle_gamma   90.00
#
_symmetry.space_group_name_H-M   'P 1'
#
loop_
_entity.id
_entity.type
_entity.pdbx_description
1 polymer ?
#
loop_
_entity_poly.entity_id
_entity_poly.type
_entity_poly.pdbx_seq_one_letter_code
_entity_poly.pdbx_strand_id
1 'polypeptide(L)'
;MQARNKQKGFTLLEVMVVIVILGILASMVVPNLMGNKDKADVQKAVSDIVALENAMDMYRLDNSIYPTTEQGLEALVQKPTISPEPRNYREGGYVKRLPQDPWRNNYLLLSPGEQGKIDIFSAGPDGQAGTEDDIGSWNLQDFQ
;
A
#
# COMPACT_ATOMS: atom_id res chain seq x y z
N MET A 1 -45.83 -28.71 -43.92
CA MET A 1 -45.34 -27.33 -44.13
C MET A 1 -44.66 -26.87 -42.85
N GLN A 2 -43.32 -26.77 -42.87
CA GLN A 2 -42.56 -26.21 -41.73
C GLN A 2 -42.47 -24.71 -41.91
N ALA A 3 -42.98 -23.96 -40.93
CA ALA A 3 -42.88 -22.53 -40.91
C ALA A 3 -41.40 -22.14 -40.60
N ARG A 4 -40.68 -21.53 -41.58
CA ARG A 4 -39.35 -20.95 -41.36
C ARG A 4 -39.49 -19.71 -40.46
N ASN A 5 -39.06 -19.84 -39.21
CA ASN A 5 -38.91 -18.71 -38.33
C ASN A 5 -37.85 -17.75 -38.94
N LYS A 6 -38.29 -16.56 -39.34
CA LYS A 6 -37.40 -15.49 -39.77
C LYS A 6 -36.68 -14.98 -38.54
N GLN A 7 -35.37 -15.24 -38.40
CA GLN A 7 -34.51 -14.59 -37.41
C GLN A 7 -34.46 -13.09 -37.76
N LYS A 8 -34.95 -12.27 -36.85
CA LYS A 8 -34.81 -10.82 -36.93
C LYS A 8 -33.40 -10.48 -36.40
N GLY A 9 -32.52 -9.95 -37.25
CA GLY A 9 -31.24 -9.40 -36.88
C GLY A 9 -31.41 -8.02 -36.23
N PHE A 10 -30.46 -7.63 -35.38
CA PHE A 10 -30.40 -6.28 -34.82
C PHE A 10 -30.11 -5.25 -35.92
N THR A 11 -30.73 -4.08 -35.80
CA THR A 11 -30.45 -2.97 -36.71
C THR A 11 -29.16 -2.26 -36.27
N LEU A 12 -28.44 -1.67 -37.22
CA LEU A 12 -27.25 -0.86 -36.93
C LEU A 12 -27.58 0.29 -35.97
N LEU A 13 -28.75 0.93 -36.15
CA LEU A 13 -29.22 1.99 -35.27
C LEU A 13 -29.41 1.54 -33.83
N GLU A 14 -29.95 0.33 -33.61
CA GLU A 14 -30.19 -0.24 -32.29
C GLU A 14 -28.87 -0.46 -31.55
N VAL A 15 -27.84 -0.95 -32.23
CA VAL A 15 -26.50 -1.12 -31.66
C VAL A 15 -25.87 0.25 -31.34
N MET A 16 -26.00 1.22 -32.22
CA MET A 16 -25.47 2.58 -31.99
C MET A 16 -26.09 3.26 -30.78
N VAL A 17 -27.42 3.13 -30.59
CA VAL A 17 -28.11 3.67 -29.40
C VAL A 17 -27.61 3.01 -28.12
N VAL A 18 -27.44 1.69 -28.12
CA VAL A 18 -26.91 0.95 -26.97
C VAL A 18 -25.50 1.42 -26.60
N ILE A 19 -24.61 1.60 -27.57
CA ILE A 19 -23.24 2.07 -27.32
C ILE A 19 -23.23 3.48 -26.72
N VAL A 20 -24.09 4.36 -27.22
CA VAL A 20 -24.21 5.73 -26.70
C VAL A 20 -24.69 5.72 -25.25
N ILE A 21 -25.73 4.93 -24.92
CA ILE A 21 -26.24 4.82 -23.56
C ILE A 21 -25.16 4.24 -22.62
N LEU A 22 -24.46 3.18 -23.05
CA LEU A 22 -23.36 2.60 -22.27
C LEU A 22 -22.22 3.59 -22.03
N GLY A 23 -21.90 4.41 -23.04
CA GLY A 23 -20.89 5.47 -22.93
C GLY A 23 -21.27 6.54 -21.90
N ILE A 24 -22.54 6.97 -21.87
CA ILE A 24 -23.05 7.93 -20.88
C ILE A 24 -22.99 7.32 -19.47
N LEU A 25 -23.46 6.08 -19.30
CA LEU A 25 -23.43 5.40 -18.00
C LEU A 25 -21.99 5.18 -17.51
N ALA A 26 -21.09 4.78 -18.40
CA ALA A 26 -19.68 4.61 -18.05
C ALA A 26 -19.04 5.91 -17.58
N SER A 27 -19.38 7.04 -18.16
CA SER A 27 -18.83 8.35 -17.76
C SER A 27 -19.19 8.77 -16.34
N MET A 28 -20.30 8.27 -15.79
CA MET A 28 -20.72 8.54 -14.41
C MET A 28 -20.06 7.61 -13.38
N VAL A 29 -19.68 6.41 -13.77
CA VAL A 29 -19.15 5.37 -12.86
C VAL A 29 -17.65 5.47 -12.69
N VAL A 30 -16.91 5.76 -13.74
CA VAL A 30 -15.44 5.80 -13.74
C VAL A 30 -14.84 6.77 -12.71
N PRO A 31 -15.30 8.03 -12.56
CA PRO A 31 -14.74 8.97 -11.57
C PRO A 31 -14.87 8.48 -10.12
N ASN A 32 -15.99 7.84 -9.78
CA ASN A 32 -16.22 7.33 -8.42
C ASN A 32 -15.33 6.13 -8.07
N LEU A 33 -14.95 5.32 -9.05
CA LEU A 33 -14.07 4.18 -8.84
C LEU A 33 -12.63 4.62 -8.59
N MET A 34 -12.16 5.68 -9.24
CA MET A 34 -10.81 6.22 -9.05
C MET A 34 -10.61 6.79 -7.65
N GLY A 35 -11.53 7.61 -7.16
CA GLY A 35 -11.45 8.16 -5.81
C GLY A 35 -11.54 7.11 -4.70
N ASN A 36 -12.26 6.02 -4.93
CA ASN A 36 -12.32 4.90 -3.98
C ASN A 36 -11.02 4.09 -3.96
N LYS A 37 -10.35 3.95 -5.12
CA LYS A 37 -9.06 3.28 -5.21
C LYS A 37 -8.00 4.04 -4.42
N ASP A 38 -7.90 5.35 -4.59
CA ASP A 38 -6.92 6.18 -3.89
C ASP A 38 -7.10 6.09 -2.37
N LYS A 39 -8.34 6.11 -1.88
CA LYS A 39 -8.62 5.90 -0.46
C LYS A 39 -8.21 4.51 0.02
N ALA A 40 -8.46 3.47 -0.76
CA ALA A 40 -8.07 2.10 -0.42
C ALA A 40 -6.54 1.94 -0.38
N ASP A 41 -5.83 2.58 -1.31
CA ASP A 41 -4.37 2.58 -1.35
C ASP A 41 -3.79 3.26 -0.10
N VAL A 42 -4.30 4.43 0.27
CA VAL A 42 -3.90 5.13 1.50
C VAL A 42 -4.18 4.27 2.74
N GLN A 43 -5.37 3.66 2.86
CA GLN A 43 -5.71 2.80 4.00
C GLN A 43 -4.81 1.56 4.09
N LYS A 44 -4.41 1.01 2.94
CA LYS A 44 -3.43 -0.08 2.91
C LYS A 44 -2.08 0.39 3.45
N ALA A 45 -1.57 1.54 3.00
CA ALA A 45 -0.32 2.10 3.48
C ALA A 45 -0.34 2.35 5.00
N VAL A 46 -1.42 2.94 5.52
CA VAL A 46 -1.63 3.14 6.97
C VAL A 46 -1.57 1.81 7.73
N SER A 47 -2.28 0.80 7.25
CA SER A 47 -2.32 -0.52 7.88
C SER A 47 -0.95 -1.22 7.88
N ASP A 48 -0.22 -1.14 6.78
CA ASP A 48 1.12 -1.71 6.66
C ASP A 48 2.11 -1.01 7.61
N ILE A 49 2.06 0.32 7.72
CA ILE A 49 2.92 1.09 8.62
C ILE A 49 2.65 0.70 10.07
N VAL A 50 1.39 0.61 10.50
CA VAL A 50 1.03 0.16 11.85
C VAL A 50 1.57 -1.26 12.12
N ALA A 51 1.47 -2.15 11.15
CA ALA A 51 2.00 -3.51 11.30
C ALA A 51 3.52 -3.53 11.43
N LEU A 52 4.23 -2.69 10.66
CA LEU A 52 5.67 -2.53 10.74
C LEU A 52 6.12 -1.90 12.07
N GLU A 53 5.42 -0.89 12.58
CA GLU A 53 5.68 -0.31 13.90
C GLU A 53 5.57 -1.36 15.01
N ASN A 54 4.50 -2.16 15.00
CA ASN A 54 4.33 -3.25 15.96
C ASN A 54 5.47 -4.26 15.88
N ALA A 55 5.94 -4.61 14.68
CA ALA A 55 7.08 -5.51 14.51
C ALA A 55 8.39 -4.90 15.01
N MET A 56 8.59 -3.59 14.82
CA MET A 56 9.73 -2.83 15.34
C MET A 56 9.71 -2.77 16.87
N ASP A 57 8.55 -2.58 17.47
CA ASP A 57 8.42 -2.60 18.93
C ASP A 57 8.74 -3.99 19.49
N MET A 58 8.32 -5.06 18.82
CA MET A 58 8.72 -6.42 19.19
C MET A 58 10.22 -6.64 19.10
N TYR A 59 10.85 -6.14 18.01
CA TYR A 59 12.30 -6.20 17.86
C TYR A 59 13.00 -5.49 19.03
N ARG A 60 12.53 -4.28 19.38
CA ARG A 60 13.08 -3.51 20.51
C ARG A 60 12.87 -4.19 21.86
N LEU A 61 11.72 -4.83 22.09
CA LEU A 61 11.46 -5.58 23.31
C LEU A 61 12.48 -6.70 23.52
N ASP A 62 12.81 -7.43 22.45
CA ASP A 62 13.75 -8.55 22.50
C ASP A 62 15.21 -8.07 22.59
N ASN A 63 15.55 -6.97 21.88
CA ASN A 63 16.94 -6.53 21.69
C ASN A 63 17.31 -5.23 22.43
N SER A 64 16.35 -4.57 23.09
CA SER A 64 16.49 -3.30 23.82
C SER A 64 16.81 -2.07 22.95
N ILE A 65 16.95 -2.24 21.66
CA ILE A 65 17.23 -1.20 20.67
C ILE A 65 16.36 -1.40 19.43
N TYR A 66 16.10 -0.32 18.70
CA TYR A 66 15.56 -0.43 17.34
C TYR A 66 16.68 -0.72 16.33
N PRO A 67 16.39 -1.32 15.18
CA PRO A 67 17.31 -1.35 14.07
C PRO A 67 17.70 0.08 13.65
N THR A 68 18.90 0.26 13.12
CA THR A 68 19.34 1.53 12.56
C THR A 68 18.76 1.76 11.17
N THR A 69 18.82 3.00 10.68
CA THR A 69 18.44 3.32 9.29
C THR A 69 19.21 2.45 8.28
N GLU A 70 20.51 2.18 8.52
CA GLU A 70 21.34 1.33 7.66
C GLU A 70 20.92 -0.15 7.70
N GLN A 71 20.47 -0.63 8.85
CA GLN A 71 19.93 -1.99 8.99
C GLN A 71 18.57 -2.12 8.29
N GLY A 72 17.82 -1.02 8.22
CA GLY A 72 16.57 -0.93 7.53
C GLY A 72 15.45 -1.82 8.11
N LEU A 73 14.35 -1.88 7.41
CA LEU A 73 13.23 -2.78 7.73
C LEU A 73 13.58 -4.25 7.49
N GLU A 74 14.63 -4.53 6.72
CA GLU A 74 15.16 -5.88 6.47
C GLU A 74 15.57 -6.57 7.78
N ALA A 75 15.92 -5.80 8.80
CA ALA A 75 16.19 -6.32 10.15
C ALA A 75 14.98 -7.05 10.77
N LEU A 76 13.77 -6.80 10.30
CA LEU A 76 12.57 -7.52 10.75
C LEU A 76 12.44 -8.91 10.12
N VAL A 77 13.05 -9.14 8.97
CA VAL A 77 12.96 -10.40 8.23
C VAL A 77 14.14 -11.32 8.54
N GLN A 78 15.34 -10.74 8.63
CA GLN A 78 16.58 -11.48 8.88
C GLN A 78 17.48 -10.73 9.85
N LYS A 79 18.27 -11.51 10.62
CA LYS A 79 19.19 -10.93 11.59
C LYS A 79 20.20 -10.02 10.90
N PRO A 80 20.30 -8.72 11.27
CA PRO A 80 21.34 -7.83 10.78
C PRO A 80 22.74 -8.35 11.11
N THR A 81 23.67 -8.18 10.18
CA THR A 81 25.10 -8.50 10.35
C THR A 81 25.97 -7.27 10.58
N ILE A 82 25.37 -6.07 10.38
CA ILE A 82 26.04 -4.79 10.66
C ILE A 82 25.76 -4.33 12.07
N SER A 83 26.72 -3.65 12.68
CA SER A 83 26.60 -3.13 14.06
C SER A 83 25.55 -2.03 14.19
N PRO A 84 24.80 -1.99 15.31
CA PRO A 84 24.85 -2.90 16.47
C PRO A 84 24.09 -4.20 16.19
N GLU A 85 24.74 -5.33 16.34
CA GLU A 85 24.07 -6.62 16.17
C GLU A 85 23.06 -6.88 17.30
N PRO A 86 21.86 -7.39 16.98
CA PRO A 86 20.85 -7.75 17.97
C PRO A 86 21.32 -8.95 18.80
N ARG A 87 21.16 -8.84 20.13
CA ARG A 87 21.61 -9.89 21.08
C ARG A 87 20.64 -11.07 21.16
N ASN A 88 19.35 -10.77 21.08
CA ASN A 88 18.26 -11.75 21.27
C ASN A 88 17.35 -11.75 20.02
N TYR A 89 17.95 -11.91 18.85
CA TYR A 89 17.18 -11.93 17.63
C TYR A 89 16.29 -13.17 17.57
N ARG A 90 15.02 -12.97 17.26
CA ARG A 90 14.02 -14.03 17.19
C ARG A 90 14.27 -14.94 15.99
N GLU A 91 14.32 -16.24 16.21
CA GLU A 91 14.42 -17.23 15.13
C GLU A 91 13.21 -17.09 14.20
N GLY A 92 13.49 -16.94 12.89
CA GLY A 92 12.47 -16.69 11.87
C GLY A 92 12.04 -15.23 11.68
N GLY A 93 12.65 -14.29 12.43
CA GLY A 93 12.38 -12.86 12.30
C GLY A 93 11.08 -12.41 12.99
N TYR A 94 10.70 -11.17 12.73
CA TYR A 94 9.52 -10.49 13.29
C TYR A 94 8.39 -10.39 12.27
N VAL A 95 8.73 -10.41 10.99
CA VAL A 95 7.79 -10.54 9.87
C VAL A 95 8.32 -11.54 8.86
N LYS A 96 7.43 -12.24 8.16
CA LYS A 96 7.84 -13.23 7.16
C LYS A 96 8.42 -12.59 5.91
N ARG A 97 7.91 -11.43 5.55
CA ARG A 97 8.32 -10.63 4.39
C ARG A 97 7.92 -9.18 4.59
N LEU A 98 8.67 -8.26 4.03
CA LEU A 98 8.29 -6.85 4.01
C LEU A 98 7.18 -6.62 2.99
N PRO A 99 6.14 -5.85 3.34
CA PRO A 99 5.16 -5.40 2.39
C PRO A 99 5.77 -4.34 1.45
N GLN A 100 5.18 -4.20 0.28
CA GLN A 100 5.35 -3.02 -0.56
C GLN A 100 4.14 -2.12 -0.42
N ASP A 101 4.37 -0.83 -0.58
CA ASP A 101 3.29 0.13 -0.57
C ASP A 101 2.38 -0.05 -1.81
N PRO A 102 1.21 0.57 -1.87
CA PRO A 102 0.29 0.45 -2.99
C PRO A 102 0.84 0.93 -4.33
N TRP A 103 1.84 1.79 -4.29
CA TRP A 103 2.52 2.36 -5.49
C TRP A 103 3.76 1.57 -5.90
N ARG A 104 4.01 0.40 -5.23
CA ARG A 104 5.10 -0.55 -5.48
C ARG A 104 6.48 -0.07 -5.03
N ASN A 105 6.53 0.88 -4.12
CA ASN A 105 7.77 1.28 -3.46
C ASN A 105 7.97 0.49 -2.17
N ASN A 106 9.19 0.45 -1.68
CA ASN A 106 9.47 -0.09 -0.35
C ASN A 106 9.17 0.98 0.70
N TYR A 107 8.67 0.53 1.86
CA TYR A 107 8.61 1.41 3.04
C TYR A 107 10.01 1.77 3.49
N LEU A 108 10.16 2.98 4.02
CA LEU A 108 11.42 3.54 4.49
C LEU A 108 11.45 3.61 6.00
N LEU A 109 12.67 3.52 6.59
CA LEU A 109 12.92 3.65 8.00
C LEU A 109 13.93 4.74 8.25
N LEU A 110 13.61 5.64 9.19
CA LEU A 110 14.57 6.51 9.86
C LEU A 110 14.67 6.10 11.33
N SER A 111 15.87 5.76 11.77
CA SER A 111 16.16 5.36 13.15
C SER A 111 17.56 5.86 13.57
N PRO A 112 17.62 6.88 14.42
CA PRO A 112 16.52 7.61 15.09
C PRO A 112 15.61 8.34 14.10
N GLY A 113 14.33 8.47 14.46
CA GLY A 113 13.34 9.22 13.68
C GLY A 113 13.50 10.74 13.86
N GLU A 114 12.97 11.51 12.92
CA GLU A 114 12.88 12.97 12.99
C GLU A 114 11.59 13.42 13.70
N GLN A 115 10.51 12.66 13.54
CA GLN A 115 9.20 12.96 14.11
C GLN A 115 8.89 12.14 15.37
N GLY A 116 9.48 10.95 15.48
CA GLY A 116 9.32 10.06 16.60
C GLY A 116 10.63 9.36 17.00
N LYS A 117 10.50 8.29 17.79
CA LYS A 117 11.67 7.46 18.12
C LYS A 117 12.26 6.77 16.89
N ILE A 118 11.40 6.35 16.03
CA ILE A 118 11.64 5.85 14.68
C ILE A 118 10.54 6.40 13.78
N ASP A 119 10.84 6.62 12.52
CA ASP A 119 9.86 7.00 11.52
C ASP A 119 9.81 5.92 10.43
N ILE A 120 8.62 5.37 10.20
CA ILE A 120 8.34 4.40 9.13
C ILE A 120 7.37 5.07 8.17
N PHE A 121 7.67 5.10 6.89
CA PHE A 121 6.85 5.82 5.93
C PHE A 121 6.90 5.24 4.51
N SER A 122 5.86 5.55 3.75
CA SER A 122 5.81 5.42 2.30
C SER A 122 6.05 6.78 1.68
N ALA A 123 6.82 6.81 0.60
CA ALA A 123 7.05 8.01 -0.21
C ALA A 123 5.84 8.37 -1.11
N GLY A 124 4.66 7.83 -0.82
CA GLY A 124 3.42 8.18 -1.50
C GLY A 124 3.36 7.84 -2.99
N PRO A 125 2.36 8.39 -3.68
CA PRO A 125 2.16 8.18 -5.12
C PRO A 125 3.30 8.66 -6.01
N ASP A 126 4.00 9.74 -5.62
CA ASP A 126 5.09 10.32 -6.41
C ASP A 126 6.42 9.57 -6.26
N GLY A 127 6.54 8.72 -5.23
CA GLY A 127 7.72 7.91 -4.93
C GLY A 127 8.93 8.72 -4.45
N GLN A 128 8.75 9.97 -4.03
CA GLN A 128 9.81 10.85 -3.55
C GLN A 128 9.63 11.13 -2.06
N ALA A 129 10.61 10.73 -1.25
CA ALA A 129 10.59 11.01 0.17
C ALA A 129 10.78 12.51 0.47
N GLY A 130 10.04 13.03 1.44
CA GLY A 130 10.10 14.43 1.87
C GLY A 130 9.08 15.33 1.16
N THR A 131 8.04 14.76 0.58
CA THR A 131 6.95 15.49 -0.06
C THR A 131 5.66 15.47 0.77
N GLU A 132 4.66 16.26 0.37
CA GLU A 132 3.40 16.39 1.12
C GLU A 132 2.52 15.14 1.07
N ASP A 133 2.78 14.23 0.15
CA ASP A 133 2.05 12.98 -0.03
C ASP A 133 2.68 11.78 0.69
N ASP A 134 3.76 12.03 1.47
CA ASP A 134 4.33 11.01 2.35
C ASP A 134 3.32 10.57 3.41
N ILE A 135 3.17 9.26 3.55
CA ILE A 135 2.37 8.64 4.61
C ILE A 135 3.31 8.00 5.60
N GLY A 136 3.38 8.55 6.79
CA GLY A 136 4.32 8.11 7.80
C GLY A 136 3.68 7.87 9.17
N SER A 137 4.43 7.25 10.06
CA SER A 137 4.02 6.97 11.44
C SER A 137 3.59 8.21 12.23
N TRP A 138 3.97 9.40 11.78
CA TRP A 138 3.65 10.69 12.42
C TRP A 138 2.31 11.31 11.99
N ASN A 139 1.75 10.91 10.85
CA ASN A 139 0.54 11.52 10.28
C ASN A 139 -0.59 10.51 9.97
N LEU A 140 -0.53 9.30 10.52
CA LEU A 140 -1.54 8.25 10.26
C LEU A 140 -2.97 8.68 10.60
N GLN A 141 -3.14 9.59 11.57
CA GLN A 141 -4.45 10.05 12.02
C GLN A 141 -5.13 10.95 10.97
N ASP A 142 -4.37 11.59 10.10
CA ASP A 142 -4.89 12.46 9.04
C ASP A 142 -5.60 11.67 7.93
N PHE A 143 -5.38 10.35 7.91
CA PHE A 143 -5.90 9.42 6.91
C PHE A 143 -6.95 8.44 7.45
N GLN A 144 -7.40 8.59 8.69
CA GLN A 144 -8.42 7.73 9.33
C GLN A 144 -9.83 8.23 9.15
#